data_955fa1108afa1cc20a07a03ec72443d5
#
_entry.id   955fa1108afa1cc20a07a03ec72443d5
#
_cell.length_a   1.000
_cell.length_b   1.000
_cell.length_c   1.000
_cell.angle_alpha   90.00
_cell.angle_beta   90.00
_cell.angle_gamma   90.00
#
_symmetry.space_group_name_H-M   'P 1'
#
loop_
_entity.id
_entity.type
_entity.pdbx_description
1 polymer ?
#
loop_
_entity_poly.entity_id
_entity_poly.type
_entity_poly.pdbx_seq_one_letter_code
_entity_poly.pdbx_strand_id
1 'polypeptide(L)'
;MEYTKLGNTDITISKLCVGCMSFGKAGTMHDWTLDEEKSGEVIRHALSLGINFFDTANGYSSGTSEEYLGRALKGVIPRNQVVLASKVYFNEGRLSRKAILREIDGTLRRLGTDYLDLYIIHRFDYDTPMEETMEALHDLVKMGKVRALGASAMYGYQFHNMQLIAAEHGWTPFSAMENHYNLLYREDERELIPICKQMGVSLMPYSPLAAGHLARAAWKSNSPRGQTDRVAKGKYDLMERQDTQIVKRVGEVAEKHGCKMSQIALAWHWAKGVASPIIGATKPQYFDDAACALDVHLEEKDVAYLEELYVPHPIVGAIDKNPEQGVLLLDEKK
;
A
#
# COMPACT_ATOMS: atom_id res chain seq x y z
N MET A 1 4.39 15.70 12.38
CA MET A 1 3.93 14.97 11.15
C MET A 1 3.99 15.91 9.96
N GLU A 2 4.47 15.40 8.83
CA GLU A 2 4.47 16.12 7.55
C GLU A 2 3.34 15.62 6.64
N TYR A 3 2.91 16.49 5.71
CA TYR A 3 1.81 16.18 4.80
C TYR A 3 2.20 16.47 3.35
N THR A 4 1.53 15.79 2.41
CA THR A 4 1.69 15.99 0.97
C THR A 4 0.34 15.82 0.25
N LYS A 5 0.30 16.10 -1.04
CA LYS A 5 -0.88 15.84 -1.87
C LYS A 5 -0.90 14.40 -2.37
N LEU A 6 -2.10 13.84 -2.51
CA LEU A 6 -2.33 12.56 -3.14
C LEU A 6 -2.40 12.74 -4.66
N GLY A 7 -1.30 12.50 -5.36
CA GLY A 7 -1.21 12.72 -6.80
C GLY A 7 -1.65 14.14 -7.19
N ASN A 8 -2.39 14.23 -8.27
CA ASN A 8 -2.91 15.49 -8.79
C ASN A 8 -4.30 15.87 -8.19
N THR A 9 -4.59 15.44 -6.96
CA THR A 9 -5.84 15.74 -6.26
C THR A 9 -5.69 16.87 -5.25
N ASP A 10 -6.82 17.33 -4.69
CA ASP A 10 -6.87 18.25 -3.55
C ASP A 10 -6.69 17.56 -2.19
N ILE A 11 -6.65 16.22 -2.17
CA ILE A 11 -6.58 15.43 -0.93
C ILE A 11 -5.18 15.56 -0.32
N THR A 12 -5.15 15.96 0.96
CA THR A 12 -3.92 16.08 1.73
C THR A 12 -3.76 14.88 2.65
N ILE A 13 -2.66 14.14 2.49
CA ILE A 13 -2.32 12.93 3.25
C ILE A 13 -1.08 13.17 4.11
N SER A 14 -1.00 12.50 5.26
CA SER A 14 0.24 12.39 6.02
C SER A 14 1.28 11.60 5.23
N LYS A 15 2.57 11.95 5.38
CA LYS A 15 3.68 11.21 4.75
C LYS A 15 3.85 9.78 5.29
N LEU A 16 2.99 9.37 6.22
CA LEU A 16 2.85 8.01 6.72
C LEU A 16 1.40 7.56 6.58
N CYS A 17 1.21 6.32 6.11
CA CYS A 17 -0.09 5.68 6.03
C CYS A 17 -0.18 4.51 7.01
N VAL A 18 -1.29 4.40 7.75
CA VAL A 18 -1.58 3.25 8.61
C VAL A 18 -2.13 2.11 7.77
N GLY A 19 -1.37 1.01 7.63
CA GLY A 19 -1.83 -0.21 6.99
C GLY A 19 -2.66 -1.08 7.95
N CYS A 20 -3.92 -1.27 7.65
CA CYS A 20 -4.89 -1.94 8.51
C CYS A 20 -5.00 -3.47 8.28
N MET A 21 -4.12 -4.08 7.48
CA MET A 21 -4.11 -5.54 7.26
C MET A 21 -3.87 -6.32 8.56
N SER A 22 -3.22 -5.70 9.55
CA SER A 22 -2.99 -6.28 10.88
C SER A 22 -4.20 -6.19 11.81
N PHE A 23 -5.30 -5.59 11.41
CA PHE A 23 -6.52 -5.44 12.19
C PHE A 23 -7.61 -6.38 11.71
N GLY A 24 -8.38 -6.94 12.63
CA GLY A 24 -9.52 -7.77 12.29
C GLY A 24 -9.53 -9.11 13.04
N LYS A 25 -10.59 -9.87 12.81
CA LYS A 25 -10.80 -11.16 13.48
C LYS A 25 -9.72 -12.17 13.07
N ALA A 26 -8.93 -12.64 14.04
CA ALA A 26 -7.93 -13.67 13.83
C ALA A 26 -8.54 -14.96 13.27
N GLY A 27 -7.73 -15.74 12.52
CA GLY A 27 -8.15 -17.00 11.91
C GLY A 27 -8.97 -16.87 10.63
N THR A 28 -9.24 -15.64 10.14
CA THR A 28 -9.94 -15.42 8.86
C THR A 28 -8.96 -15.25 7.69
N MET A 29 -7.92 -14.46 7.86
CA MET A 29 -6.84 -14.24 6.88
C MET A 29 -5.48 -14.56 7.49
N HIS A 30 -5.22 -14.04 8.69
CA HIS A 30 -4.00 -14.24 9.45
C HIS A 30 -4.31 -14.53 10.92
N ASP A 31 -3.46 -15.33 11.58
CA ASP A 31 -3.61 -15.64 13.00
C ASP A 31 -3.01 -14.56 13.93
N TRP A 32 -2.20 -13.65 13.37
CA TRP A 32 -1.48 -12.60 14.10
C TRP A 32 -2.18 -11.24 14.07
N THR A 33 -3.42 -11.16 13.55
CA THR A 33 -4.19 -9.90 13.55
C THR A 33 -4.61 -9.50 14.96
N LEU A 34 -4.73 -8.20 15.17
CA LEU A 34 -5.20 -7.61 16.42
C LEU A 34 -6.72 -7.64 16.49
N ASP A 35 -7.23 -7.90 17.69
CA ASP A 35 -8.64 -7.71 18.03
C ASP A 35 -9.06 -6.23 17.94
N GLU A 36 -10.34 -5.96 18.15
CA GLU A 36 -10.91 -4.62 18.01
C GLU A 36 -10.33 -3.62 19.01
N GLU A 37 -10.13 -4.02 20.28
CA GLU A 37 -9.62 -3.17 21.34
C GLU A 37 -8.19 -2.70 21.03
N LYS A 38 -7.30 -3.65 20.75
CA LYS A 38 -5.90 -3.35 20.40
C LYS A 38 -5.76 -2.60 19.07
N SER A 39 -6.61 -2.94 18.08
CA SER A 39 -6.67 -2.18 16.83
C SER A 39 -7.05 -0.73 17.08
N GLY A 40 -8.06 -0.49 17.94
CA GLY A 40 -8.47 0.85 18.35
C GLY A 40 -7.37 1.62 19.08
N GLU A 41 -6.58 0.97 19.95
CA GLU A 41 -5.44 1.61 20.60
C GLU A 41 -4.40 2.09 19.58
N VAL A 42 -4.02 1.22 18.63
CA VAL A 42 -3.05 1.54 17.58
C VAL A 42 -3.54 2.68 16.69
N ILE A 43 -4.81 2.66 16.28
CA ILE A 43 -5.43 3.69 15.44
C ILE A 43 -5.44 5.05 16.17
N ARG A 44 -5.89 5.09 17.42
CA ARG A 44 -5.94 6.33 18.21
C ARG A 44 -4.54 6.89 18.46
N HIS A 45 -3.56 6.02 18.69
CA HIS A 45 -2.17 6.46 18.84
C HIS A 45 -1.64 7.08 17.54
N ALA A 46 -1.87 6.45 16.39
CA ALA A 46 -1.47 7.00 15.09
C ALA A 46 -2.12 8.39 14.85
N LEU A 47 -3.39 8.55 15.18
CA LEU A 47 -4.08 9.86 15.12
C LEU A 47 -3.41 10.91 16.03
N SER A 48 -2.99 10.52 17.25
CA SER A 48 -2.33 11.44 18.19
C SER A 48 -0.98 11.95 17.67
N LEU A 49 -0.32 11.21 16.77
CA LEU A 49 0.90 11.61 16.06
C LEU A 49 0.62 12.49 14.83
N GLY A 50 -0.64 12.74 14.52
CA GLY A 50 -1.07 13.51 13.34
C GLY A 50 -1.14 12.70 12.05
N ILE A 51 -1.10 11.36 12.10
CA ILE A 51 -1.32 10.53 10.92
C ILE A 51 -2.82 10.58 10.59
N ASN A 52 -3.16 11.04 9.39
CA ASN A 52 -4.54 11.15 8.94
C ASN A 52 -4.91 10.15 7.85
N PHE A 53 -3.99 9.31 7.39
CA PHE A 53 -4.17 8.42 6.26
C PHE A 53 -4.20 6.95 6.70
N PHE A 54 -5.29 6.24 6.36
CA PHE A 54 -5.54 4.85 6.75
C PHE A 54 -5.88 4.03 5.50
N ASP A 55 -5.20 2.89 5.35
CA ASP A 55 -5.38 1.96 4.25
C ASP A 55 -5.91 0.62 4.73
N THR A 56 -7.07 0.21 4.23
CA THR A 56 -7.69 -1.09 4.48
C THR A 56 -8.09 -1.79 3.18
N ALA A 57 -8.89 -2.85 3.23
CA ALA A 57 -9.46 -3.54 2.07
C ALA A 57 -10.70 -4.36 2.45
N ASN A 58 -11.62 -4.57 1.48
CA ASN A 58 -12.78 -5.44 1.66
C ASN A 58 -12.39 -6.89 2.02
N GLY A 59 -11.23 -7.36 1.52
CA GLY A 59 -10.70 -8.70 1.77
C GLY A 59 -9.97 -8.86 3.11
N TYR A 60 -9.56 -7.77 3.79
CA TYR A 60 -8.79 -7.91 5.02
C TYR A 60 -9.64 -8.46 6.16
N SER A 61 -9.24 -9.62 6.67
CA SER A 61 -9.95 -10.35 7.71
C SER A 61 -11.46 -10.45 7.44
N SER A 62 -11.82 -10.73 6.18
CA SER A 62 -13.21 -10.85 5.70
C SER A 62 -14.08 -9.62 6.00
N GLY A 63 -13.49 -8.43 5.88
CA GLY A 63 -14.15 -7.13 6.08
C GLY A 63 -14.09 -6.61 7.52
N THR A 64 -13.68 -7.41 8.50
CA THR A 64 -13.61 -6.96 9.90
C THR A 64 -12.54 -5.90 10.14
N SER A 65 -11.52 -5.80 9.26
CA SER A 65 -10.56 -4.69 9.28
C SER A 65 -11.24 -3.34 9.04
N GLU A 66 -12.13 -3.24 8.04
CA GLU A 66 -12.92 -2.03 7.78
C GLU A 66 -13.86 -1.70 8.94
N GLU A 67 -14.51 -2.71 9.53
CA GLU A 67 -15.39 -2.51 10.67
C GLU A 67 -14.65 -1.97 11.90
N TYR A 68 -13.48 -2.53 12.24
CA TYR A 68 -12.68 -2.09 13.38
C TYR A 68 -12.16 -0.67 13.18
N LEU A 69 -11.70 -0.35 11.96
CA LEU A 69 -11.27 1.00 11.61
C LEU A 69 -12.42 2.00 11.73
N GLY A 70 -13.58 1.71 11.14
CA GLY A 70 -14.77 2.57 11.22
C GLY A 70 -15.21 2.86 12.64
N ARG A 71 -15.28 1.82 13.49
CA ARG A 71 -15.65 1.98 14.90
C ARG A 71 -14.60 2.75 15.72
N ALA A 72 -13.31 2.53 15.46
CA ALA A 72 -12.22 3.22 16.15
C ALA A 72 -12.17 4.73 15.84
N LEU A 73 -12.60 5.14 14.65
CA LEU A 73 -12.62 6.54 14.23
C LEU A 73 -13.91 7.27 14.66
N LYS A 74 -15.01 6.53 14.85
CA LYS A 74 -16.33 7.09 15.14
C LYS A 74 -16.33 7.89 16.44
N GLY A 75 -16.66 9.18 16.34
CA GLY A 75 -16.72 10.08 17.50
C GLY A 75 -15.35 10.51 18.05
N VAL A 76 -14.25 10.05 17.48
CA VAL A 76 -12.89 10.42 17.87
C VAL A 76 -12.37 11.59 17.03
N ILE A 77 -12.65 11.57 15.72
CA ILE A 77 -12.19 12.60 14.78
C ILE A 77 -13.29 12.86 13.74
N PRO A 78 -13.47 14.12 13.29
CA PRO A 78 -14.38 14.43 12.19
C PRO A 78 -13.97 13.70 10.90
N ARG A 79 -14.96 13.17 10.15
CA ARG A 79 -14.73 12.37 8.93
C ARG A 79 -13.87 13.10 7.89
N ASN A 80 -14.02 14.40 7.75
CA ASN A 80 -13.25 15.22 6.80
C ASN A 80 -11.82 15.54 7.24
N GLN A 81 -11.39 15.09 8.41
CA GLN A 81 -10.01 15.22 8.90
C GLN A 81 -9.19 13.93 8.75
N VAL A 82 -9.81 12.86 8.24
CA VAL A 82 -9.14 11.60 7.93
C VAL A 82 -9.30 11.27 6.46
N VAL A 83 -8.28 10.60 5.91
CA VAL A 83 -8.26 10.06 4.55
C VAL A 83 -8.38 8.54 4.66
N LEU A 84 -9.47 7.99 4.13
CA LEU A 84 -9.74 6.56 4.14
C LEU A 84 -9.54 5.97 2.74
N ALA A 85 -8.63 5.01 2.66
CA ALA A 85 -8.46 4.16 1.49
C ALA A 85 -9.01 2.77 1.75
N SER A 86 -9.70 2.19 0.78
CA SER A 86 -10.04 0.77 0.77
C SER A 86 -9.91 0.20 -0.63
N LYS A 87 -9.98 -1.14 -0.74
CA LYS A 87 -9.65 -1.85 -1.98
C LYS A 87 -10.73 -2.85 -2.37
N VAL A 88 -10.80 -3.16 -3.67
CA VAL A 88 -11.69 -4.15 -4.27
C VAL A 88 -10.91 -5.11 -5.15
N TYR A 89 -11.18 -6.40 -5.04
CA TYR A 89 -10.73 -7.47 -5.92
C TYR A 89 -11.05 -8.87 -5.35
N PHE A 90 -10.84 -9.09 -4.04
CA PHE A 90 -11.02 -10.41 -3.39
C PHE A 90 -12.49 -10.68 -3.05
N ASN A 91 -13.32 -10.69 -4.09
CA ASN A 91 -14.76 -10.87 -4.05
C ASN A 91 -15.23 -11.59 -5.32
N GLU A 92 -16.42 -12.15 -5.31
CA GLU A 92 -17.04 -12.69 -6.50
C GLU A 92 -17.20 -11.61 -7.58
N GLY A 93 -16.80 -11.94 -8.81
CA GLY A 93 -16.82 -11.02 -9.96
C GLY A 93 -15.72 -9.97 -9.95
N ARG A 94 -14.76 -10.06 -9.05
CA ARG A 94 -13.53 -9.24 -8.96
C ARG A 94 -13.74 -7.77 -9.29
N LEU A 95 -13.29 -7.30 -10.49
CA LEU A 95 -13.38 -5.92 -10.94
C LEU A 95 -14.49 -5.68 -11.98
N SER A 96 -15.40 -6.64 -12.18
CA SER A 96 -16.58 -6.39 -13.01
C SER A 96 -17.40 -5.23 -12.45
N ARG A 97 -18.07 -4.49 -13.33
CA ARG A 97 -18.94 -3.37 -12.96
C ARG A 97 -19.91 -3.73 -11.83
N LYS A 98 -20.58 -4.88 -11.97
CA LYS A 98 -21.51 -5.38 -10.93
C LYS A 98 -20.85 -5.57 -9.58
N ALA A 99 -19.62 -6.12 -9.56
CA ALA A 99 -18.87 -6.36 -8.34
C ALA A 99 -18.42 -5.04 -7.71
N ILE A 100 -17.85 -4.11 -8.48
CA ILE A 100 -17.38 -2.81 -7.99
C ILE A 100 -18.52 -2.03 -7.32
N LEU A 101 -19.69 -1.96 -7.96
CA LEU A 101 -20.86 -1.25 -7.41
C LEU A 101 -21.41 -1.90 -6.15
N ARG A 102 -21.37 -3.22 -6.03
CA ARG A 102 -21.78 -3.96 -4.83
C ARG A 102 -20.79 -3.77 -3.69
N GLU A 103 -19.50 -3.91 -3.99
CA GLU A 103 -18.46 -3.92 -2.97
C GLU A 103 -18.26 -2.54 -2.32
N ILE A 104 -18.39 -1.44 -3.07
CA ILE A 104 -18.29 -0.11 -2.48
C ILE A 104 -19.37 0.11 -1.40
N ASP A 105 -20.61 -0.34 -1.64
CA ASP A 105 -21.69 -0.19 -0.66
C ASP A 105 -21.44 -1.02 0.60
N GLY A 106 -20.83 -2.21 0.44
CA GLY A 106 -20.34 -3.03 1.54
C GLY A 106 -19.26 -2.35 2.36
N THR A 107 -18.26 -1.79 1.70
CA THR A 107 -17.14 -1.05 2.30
C THR A 107 -17.63 0.17 3.09
N LEU A 108 -18.45 1.02 2.46
CA LEU A 108 -18.99 2.23 3.12
C LEU A 108 -19.79 1.87 4.37
N ARG A 109 -20.61 0.82 4.31
CA ARG A 109 -21.37 0.33 5.47
C ARG A 109 -20.46 -0.17 6.59
N ARG A 110 -19.41 -0.96 6.29
CA ARG A 110 -18.47 -1.49 7.29
C ARG A 110 -17.64 -0.38 7.94
N LEU A 111 -17.21 0.60 7.16
CA LEU A 111 -16.49 1.78 7.66
C LEU A 111 -17.41 2.79 8.37
N GLY A 112 -18.73 2.72 8.16
CA GLY A 112 -19.67 3.66 8.74
C GLY A 112 -19.54 5.08 8.19
N THR A 113 -19.33 5.22 6.88
CA THR A 113 -19.15 6.50 6.17
C THR A 113 -19.89 6.50 4.85
N ASP A 114 -20.18 7.68 4.31
CA ASP A 114 -20.89 7.85 3.05
C ASP A 114 -19.95 7.92 1.83
N TYR A 115 -18.65 8.10 2.04
CA TYR A 115 -17.66 8.18 0.97
C TYR A 115 -16.29 7.64 1.39
N LEU A 116 -15.50 7.21 0.38
CA LEU A 116 -14.06 6.99 0.51
C LEU A 116 -13.28 8.16 -0.08
N ASP A 117 -12.12 8.45 0.47
CA ASP A 117 -11.18 9.39 -0.14
C ASP A 117 -10.41 8.75 -1.28
N LEU A 118 -10.05 7.47 -1.15
CA LEU A 118 -9.31 6.71 -2.15
C LEU A 118 -9.88 5.29 -2.29
N TYR A 119 -10.25 4.88 -3.49
CA TYR A 119 -10.67 3.51 -3.77
C TYR A 119 -9.70 2.86 -4.74
N ILE A 120 -9.15 1.71 -4.36
CA ILE A 120 -8.01 1.07 -5.01
C ILE A 120 -8.43 -0.25 -5.62
N ILE A 121 -8.09 -0.51 -6.87
CA ILE A 121 -8.12 -1.88 -7.40
C ILE A 121 -6.93 -2.63 -6.80
N HIS A 122 -7.22 -3.70 -6.03
CA HIS A 122 -6.22 -4.41 -5.22
C HIS A 122 -5.24 -5.23 -6.06
N ARG A 123 -5.66 -5.66 -7.26
CA ARG A 123 -4.88 -6.35 -8.28
C ARG A 123 -5.44 -6.07 -9.65
N PHE A 124 -4.65 -6.32 -10.67
CA PHE A 124 -5.15 -6.36 -12.05
C PHE A 124 -6.07 -7.57 -12.25
N ASP A 125 -7.20 -7.37 -12.93
CA ASP A 125 -8.15 -8.43 -13.25
C ASP A 125 -7.99 -8.83 -14.73
N TYR A 126 -7.59 -10.06 -14.96
CA TYR A 126 -7.40 -10.62 -16.30
C TYR A 126 -8.70 -11.09 -16.96
N ASP A 127 -9.80 -11.18 -16.19
CA ASP A 127 -11.08 -11.70 -16.65
C ASP A 127 -12.09 -10.58 -17.00
N THR A 128 -11.81 -9.34 -16.55
CA THR A 128 -12.68 -8.19 -16.79
C THR A 128 -11.99 -7.20 -17.74
N PRO A 129 -12.67 -6.70 -18.80
CA PRO A 129 -12.13 -5.65 -19.65
C PRO A 129 -11.74 -4.41 -18.86
N MET A 130 -10.58 -3.82 -19.17
CA MET A 130 -10.08 -2.62 -18.49
C MET A 130 -11.08 -1.45 -18.60
N GLU A 131 -11.76 -1.29 -19.72
CA GLU A 131 -12.79 -0.27 -19.93
C GLU A 131 -13.96 -0.42 -18.96
N GLU A 132 -14.51 -1.66 -18.81
CA GLU A 132 -15.60 -1.92 -17.88
C GLU A 132 -15.21 -1.54 -16.44
N THR A 133 -13.98 -1.89 -16.04
CA THR A 133 -13.46 -1.55 -14.73
C THR A 133 -13.33 -0.03 -14.56
N MET A 134 -12.72 0.65 -15.54
CA MET A 134 -12.47 2.11 -15.46
C MET A 134 -13.77 2.91 -15.50
N GLU A 135 -14.75 2.51 -16.33
CA GLU A 135 -16.08 3.14 -16.35
C GLU A 135 -16.80 2.99 -15.01
N ALA A 136 -16.79 1.78 -14.43
CA ALA A 136 -17.42 1.54 -13.14
C ALA A 136 -16.80 2.39 -12.02
N LEU A 137 -15.47 2.50 -11.98
CA LEU A 137 -14.77 3.33 -11.02
C LEU A 137 -15.07 4.82 -11.20
N HIS A 138 -15.10 5.31 -12.46
CA HIS A 138 -15.48 6.68 -12.77
C HIS A 138 -16.90 7.00 -12.31
N ASP A 139 -17.85 6.09 -12.50
CA ASP A 139 -19.21 6.28 -12.01
C ASP A 139 -19.30 6.42 -10.49
N LEU A 140 -18.46 5.70 -9.73
CA LEU A 140 -18.40 5.88 -8.27
C LEU A 140 -17.94 7.29 -7.87
N VAL A 141 -17.01 7.88 -8.63
CA VAL A 141 -16.59 9.27 -8.41
C VAL A 141 -17.74 10.23 -8.74
N LYS A 142 -18.43 10.04 -9.85
CA LYS A 142 -19.61 10.85 -10.22
C LYS A 142 -20.75 10.75 -9.21
N MET A 143 -20.94 9.58 -8.60
CA MET A 143 -21.93 9.36 -7.53
C MET A 143 -21.51 9.98 -6.19
N GLY A 144 -20.28 10.49 -6.07
CA GLY A 144 -19.73 11.04 -4.81
C GLY A 144 -19.40 9.99 -3.76
N LYS A 145 -19.43 8.70 -4.10
CA LYS A 145 -19.03 7.61 -3.18
C LYS A 145 -17.52 7.49 -3.00
N VAL A 146 -16.76 8.01 -3.96
CA VAL A 146 -15.29 7.95 -3.99
C VAL A 146 -14.75 9.31 -4.46
N ARG A 147 -13.68 9.82 -3.83
CA ARG A 147 -13.05 11.09 -4.22
C ARG A 147 -11.91 10.91 -5.20
N ALA A 148 -11.11 9.87 -5.04
CA ALA A 148 -9.97 9.55 -5.90
C ALA A 148 -9.83 8.04 -6.11
N LEU A 149 -9.18 7.66 -7.22
CA LEU A 149 -8.95 6.28 -7.61
C LEU A 149 -7.48 5.92 -7.45
N GLY A 150 -7.22 4.66 -7.09
CA GLY A 150 -5.88 4.09 -7.01
C GLY A 150 -5.79 2.71 -7.65
N ALA A 151 -4.56 2.31 -7.95
CA ALA A 151 -4.26 0.98 -8.46
C ALA A 151 -3.20 0.30 -7.58
N SER A 152 -3.16 -1.02 -7.61
CA SER A 152 -2.19 -1.82 -6.87
C SER A 152 -1.83 -3.09 -7.65
N ALA A 153 -0.63 -3.60 -7.40
CA ALA A 153 -0.19 -4.93 -7.82
C ALA A 153 -0.47 -5.25 -9.29
N MET A 154 0.17 -4.51 -10.21
CA MET A 154 0.09 -4.70 -11.66
C MET A 154 1.40 -4.30 -12.34
N TYR A 155 1.57 -4.71 -13.59
CA TYR A 155 2.69 -4.25 -14.42
C TYR A 155 2.50 -2.81 -14.90
N GLY A 156 3.60 -2.12 -15.18
CA GLY A 156 3.57 -0.74 -15.64
C GLY A 156 2.75 -0.54 -16.93
N TYR A 157 2.85 -1.47 -17.90
CA TYR A 157 2.05 -1.37 -19.14
C TYR A 157 0.54 -1.52 -18.88
N GLN A 158 0.13 -2.37 -17.92
CA GLN A 158 -1.28 -2.51 -17.53
C GLN A 158 -1.81 -1.20 -16.94
N PHE A 159 -1.04 -0.64 -16.01
CA PHE A 159 -1.36 0.65 -15.41
C PHE A 159 -1.45 1.77 -16.46
N HIS A 160 -0.45 1.85 -17.35
CA HIS A 160 -0.42 2.85 -18.43
C HIS A 160 -1.64 2.74 -19.34
N ASN A 161 -2.02 1.51 -19.74
CA ASN A 161 -3.19 1.30 -20.59
C ASN A 161 -4.48 1.75 -19.91
N MET A 162 -4.68 1.44 -18.62
CA MET A 162 -5.86 1.91 -17.88
C MET A 162 -5.90 3.44 -17.75
N GLN A 163 -4.76 4.10 -17.60
CA GLN A 163 -4.66 5.56 -17.60
C GLN A 163 -4.99 6.17 -18.98
N LEU A 164 -4.56 5.54 -20.07
CA LEU A 164 -4.92 5.96 -21.44
C LEU A 164 -6.42 5.83 -21.70
N ILE A 165 -7.04 4.71 -21.30
CA ILE A 165 -8.49 4.51 -21.38
C ILE A 165 -9.23 5.63 -20.64
N ALA A 166 -8.80 5.96 -19.43
CA ALA A 166 -9.42 7.05 -18.69
C ALA A 166 -9.30 8.39 -19.45
N ALA A 167 -8.14 8.66 -20.05
CA ALA A 167 -7.93 9.90 -20.84
C ALA A 167 -8.79 9.93 -22.11
N GLU A 168 -8.87 8.82 -22.84
CA GLU A 168 -9.64 8.71 -24.08
C GLU A 168 -11.15 8.94 -23.88
N HIS A 169 -11.67 8.43 -22.77
CA HIS A 169 -13.09 8.54 -22.43
C HIS A 169 -13.42 9.76 -21.56
N GLY A 170 -12.43 10.54 -21.13
CA GLY A 170 -12.63 11.65 -20.17
C GLY A 170 -13.04 11.16 -18.78
N TRP A 171 -12.64 9.95 -18.40
CA TRP A 171 -12.91 9.35 -17.11
C TRP A 171 -11.87 9.74 -16.06
N THR A 172 -12.19 9.48 -14.80
CA THR A 172 -11.28 9.74 -13.67
C THR A 172 -10.07 8.81 -13.74
N PRO A 173 -8.83 9.33 -13.82
CA PRO A 173 -7.63 8.51 -13.82
C PRO A 173 -7.27 8.07 -12.39
N PHE A 174 -6.35 7.12 -12.28
CA PHE A 174 -5.72 6.79 -11.00
C PHE A 174 -4.79 7.93 -10.55
N SER A 175 -4.87 8.28 -9.27
CA SER A 175 -4.05 9.29 -8.61
C SER A 175 -3.01 8.69 -7.64
N ALA A 176 -3.12 7.41 -7.33
CA ALA A 176 -2.24 6.69 -6.42
C ALA A 176 -1.88 5.30 -6.94
N MET A 177 -0.64 4.86 -6.64
CA MET A 177 -0.16 3.51 -6.89
C MET A 177 0.34 2.89 -5.59
N GLU A 178 -0.30 1.79 -5.18
CA GLU A 178 0.12 0.97 -4.05
C GLU A 178 0.92 -0.24 -4.57
N ASN A 179 2.24 -0.09 -4.63
CA ASN A 179 3.14 -1.07 -5.21
C ASN A 179 4.01 -1.78 -4.15
N HIS A 180 4.64 -2.91 -4.53
CA HIS A 180 5.64 -3.58 -3.71
C HIS A 180 7.00 -2.89 -3.92
N TYR A 181 7.42 -2.09 -2.94
CA TYR A 181 8.66 -1.34 -3.09
C TYR A 181 9.36 -1.15 -1.74
N ASN A 182 10.62 -1.50 -1.66
CA ASN A 182 11.52 -1.29 -0.53
C ASN A 182 12.97 -1.59 -0.96
N LEU A 183 13.95 -1.39 -0.09
CA LEU A 183 15.37 -1.62 -0.37
C LEU A 183 15.71 -3.05 -0.84
N LEU A 184 14.89 -4.04 -0.47
CA LEU A 184 15.09 -5.45 -0.89
C LEU A 184 14.30 -5.83 -2.14
N TYR A 185 13.38 -4.99 -2.62
CA TYR A 185 12.58 -5.25 -3.81
C TYR A 185 12.34 -3.97 -4.59
N ARG A 186 13.03 -3.81 -5.72
CA ARG A 186 13.07 -2.57 -6.50
C ARG A 186 12.69 -2.77 -7.98
N GLU A 187 11.99 -3.85 -8.31
CA GLU A 187 11.69 -4.20 -9.71
C GLU A 187 10.83 -3.16 -10.42
N ASP A 188 9.97 -2.45 -9.67
CA ASP A 188 9.11 -1.39 -10.22
C ASP A 188 9.86 -0.12 -10.65
N GLU A 189 11.15 0.04 -10.28
CA GLU A 189 11.98 1.15 -10.76
C GLU A 189 12.23 1.11 -12.27
N ARG A 190 12.04 -0.05 -12.91
CA ARG A 190 12.26 -0.21 -14.34
C ARG A 190 11.19 0.45 -15.18
N GLU A 191 9.92 0.43 -14.74
CA GLU A 191 8.78 0.77 -15.57
C GLU A 191 7.68 1.49 -14.77
N LEU A 192 7.10 0.86 -13.75
CA LEU A 192 5.93 1.36 -13.05
C LEU A 192 6.18 2.71 -12.35
N ILE A 193 7.28 2.85 -11.63
CA ILE A 193 7.63 4.09 -10.93
C ILE A 193 7.88 5.25 -11.90
N PRO A 194 8.67 5.10 -13.00
CA PRO A 194 8.78 6.12 -14.03
C PRO A 194 7.44 6.55 -14.63
N ILE A 195 6.53 5.62 -14.92
CA ILE A 195 5.19 5.92 -15.44
C ILE A 195 4.38 6.73 -14.41
N CYS A 196 4.36 6.30 -13.15
CA CYS A 196 3.68 7.03 -12.07
C CYS A 196 4.20 8.47 -11.94
N LYS A 197 5.52 8.64 -11.99
CA LYS A 197 6.17 9.96 -11.95
C LYS A 197 5.75 10.85 -13.12
N GLN A 198 5.77 10.32 -14.35
CA GLN A 198 5.37 11.02 -15.57
C GLN A 198 3.91 11.47 -15.50
N MET A 199 3.03 10.67 -14.90
CA MET A 199 1.60 10.93 -14.83
C MET A 199 1.16 11.66 -13.55
N GLY A 200 2.09 12.04 -12.67
CA GLY A 200 1.78 12.74 -11.41
C GLY A 200 1.01 11.88 -10.41
N VAL A 201 1.25 10.57 -10.42
CA VAL A 201 0.61 9.58 -9.53
C VAL A 201 1.44 9.38 -8.28
N SER A 202 0.85 9.49 -7.11
CA SER A 202 1.52 9.26 -5.83
C SER A 202 1.87 7.80 -5.62
N LEU A 203 3.11 7.54 -5.20
CA LEU A 203 3.54 6.23 -4.74
C LEU A 203 3.21 6.06 -3.25
N MET A 204 2.52 4.98 -2.91
CA MET A 204 2.20 4.58 -1.54
C MET A 204 2.49 3.08 -1.33
N PRO A 205 3.77 2.70 -1.33
CA PRO A 205 4.16 1.30 -1.34
C PRO A 205 3.78 0.56 -0.06
N TYR A 206 3.34 -0.69 -0.24
CA TYR A 206 3.20 -1.65 0.85
C TYR A 206 4.52 -2.35 1.15
N SER A 207 4.63 -2.94 2.36
CA SER A 207 5.84 -3.60 2.86
C SER A 207 7.11 -2.73 2.85
N PRO A 208 7.06 -1.45 3.27
CA PRO A 208 8.22 -0.57 3.23
C PRO A 208 9.40 -1.07 4.08
N LEU A 209 9.12 -1.86 5.11
CA LEU A 209 10.12 -2.50 5.97
C LEU A 209 10.40 -3.96 5.62
N ALA A 210 10.02 -4.42 4.42
CA ALA A 210 10.22 -5.80 3.95
C ALA A 210 9.80 -6.85 5.01
N ALA A 211 8.56 -6.78 5.50
CA ALA A 211 8.02 -7.63 6.58
C ALA A 211 8.88 -7.60 7.86
N GLY A 212 9.66 -6.54 8.06
CA GLY A 212 10.53 -6.32 9.22
C GLY A 212 11.98 -6.75 9.02
N HIS A 213 12.38 -7.24 7.83
CA HIS A 213 13.80 -7.53 7.54
C HIS A 213 14.67 -6.26 7.57
N LEU A 214 14.12 -5.12 7.18
CA LEU A 214 14.80 -3.82 7.23
C LEU A 214 14.72 -3.12 8.61
N ALA A 215 14.13 -3.76 9.62
CA ALA A 215 14.00 -3.20 10.96
C ALA A 215 14.90 -3.88 12.01
N ARG A 216 15.69 -4.87 11.62
CA ARG A 216 16.56 -5.65 12.51
C ARG A 216 17.74 -6.26 11.75
N ALA A 217 18.85 -6.50 12.44
CA ALA A 217 20.04 -7.11 11.84
C ALA A 217 19.85 -8.60 11.49
N ALA A 218 19.09 -9.34 12.31
CA ALA A 218 18.85 -10.76 12.10
C ALA A 218 17.75 -10.98 11.04
N TRP A 219 18.02 -11.84 10.04
CA TRP A 219 17.03 -12.20 9.02
C TRP A 219 15.80 -12.90 9.62
N LYS A 220 16.03 -13.93 10.45
CA LYS A 220 14.96 -14.68 11.10
C LYS A 220 14.38 -13.91 12.30
N SER A 221 13.08 -14.07 12.51
CA SER A 221 12.36 -13.47 13.63
C SER A 221 11.58 -14.52 14.41
N ASN A 222 11.63 -14.40 15.74
CA ASN A 222 10.85 -15.24 16.65
C ASN A 222 9.45 -14.67 16.95
N SER A 223 9.05 -13.57 16.28
CA SER A 223 7.70 -13.03 16.44
C SER A 223 6.65 -13.98 15.84
N PRO A 224 5.39 -13.98 16.34
CA PRO A 224 4.30 -14.79 15.75
C PRO A 224 4.18 -14.59 14.23
N ARG A 225 4.23 -13.36 13.77
CA ARG A 225 4.21 -13.04 12.33
C ARG A 225 5.42 -13.64 11.60
N GLY A 226 6.64 -13.46 12.11
CA GLY A 226 7.86 -13.98 11.48
C GLY A 226 7.87 -15.51 11.37
N GLN A 227 7.17 -16.21 12.26
CA GLN A 227 7.05 -17.67 12.22
C GLN A 227 5.95 -18.16 11.26
N THR A 228 4.82 -17.45 11.17
CA THR A 228 3.60 -17.93 10.51
C THR A 228 3.27 -17.24 9.19
N ASP A 229 3.85 -16.07 8.88
CA ASP A 229 3.56 -15.31 7.65
C ASP A 229 4.22 -15.97 6.41
N ARG A 230 3.48 -16.90 5.78
CA ARG A 230 3.92 -17.60 4.56
C ARG A 230 4.08 -16.64 3.37
N VAL A 231 3.28 -15.57 3.33
CA VAL A 231 3.33 -14.58 2.24
C VAL A 231 4.65 -13.81 2.30
N ALA A 232 5.07 -13.38 3.49
CA ALA A 232 6.35 -12.70 3.68
C ALA A 232 7.53 -13.63 3.32
N LYS A 233 7.49 -14.88 3.76
CA LYS A 233 8.53 -15.89 3.42
C LYS A 233 8.63 -16.10 1.91
N GLY A 234 7.51 -16.26 1.21
CA GLY A 234 7.50 -16.42 -0.25
C GLY A 234 8.05 -15.21 -1.01
N LYS A 235 8.00 -14.00 -0.40
CA LYS A 235 8.54 -12.78 -1.02
C LYS A 235 10.05 -12.61 -0.82
N TYR A 236 10.60 -12.99 0.34
CA TYR A 236 11.94 -12.57 0.73
C TYR A 236 12.94 -13.73 0.92
N ASP A 237 12.50 -14.92 1.37
CA ASP A 237 13.43 -16.01 1.73
C ASP A 237 14.23 -16.53 0.54
N LEU A 238 13.73 -16.42 -0.69
CA LEU A 238 14.43 -16.85 -1.90
C LEU A 238 15.74 -16.09 -2.12
N MET A 239 15.79 -14.82 -1.72
CA MET A 239 16.93 -13.93 -1.93
C MET A 239 17.71 -13.62 -0.63
N GLU A 240 17.46 -14.36 0.45
CA GLU A 240 18.07 -14.14 1.77
C GLU A 240 19.58 -13.85 1.73
N ARG A 241 20.33 -14.65 0.95
CA ARG A 241 21.78 -14.53 0.88
C ARG A 241 22.26 -13.19 0.33
N GLN A 242 21.59 -12.68 -0.71
CA GLN A 242 21.90 -11.39 -1.34
C GLN A 242 21.40 -10.24 -0.46
N ASP A 243 20.18 -10.35 0.00
CA ASP A 243 19.48 -9.29 0.73
C ASP A 243 20.06 -9.03 2.11
N THR A 244 20.63 -10.05 2.76
CA THR A 244 21.33 -9.90 4.04
C THR A 244 22.46 -8.85 3.97
N GLN A 245 23.11 -8.70 2.82
CA GLN A 245 24.15 -7.68 2.65
C GLN A 245 23.57 -6.26 2.62
N ILE A 246 22.39 -6.09 2.03
CA ILE A 246 21.67 -4.80 2.05
C ILE A 246 21.19 -4.50 3.48
N VAL A 247 20.63 -5.50 4.18
CA VAL A 247 20.22 -5.36 5.59
C VAL A 247 21.39 -4.92 6.48
N LYS A 248 22.60 -5.47 6.25
CA LYS A 248 23.81 -5.06 6.97
C LYS A 248 24.11 -3.58 6.72
N ARG A 249 24.06 -3.11 5.47
CA ARG A 249 24.27 -1.70 5.14
C ARG A 249 23.25 -0.77 5.77
N VAL A 250 21.99 -1.21 5.86
CA VAL A 250 20.96 -0.46 6.60
C VAL A 250 21.35 -0.29 8.08
N GLY A 251 21.92 -1.33 8.70
CA GLY A 251 22.46 -1.26 10.07
C GLY A 251 23.60 -0.25 10.19
N GLU A 252 24.58 -0.30 9.28
CA GLU A 252 25.74 0.60 9.27
C GLU A 252 25.32 2.08 9.09
N VAL A 253 24.37 2.35 8.19
CA VAL A 253 23.83 3.70 7.99
C VAL A 253 23.01 4.14 9.22
N ALA A 254 22.26 3.22 9.85
CA ALA A 254 21.53 3.52 11.08
C ALA A 254 22.47 3.92 12.24
N GLU A 255 23.57 3.21 12.41
CA GLU A 255 24.62 3.56 13.39
C GLU A 255 25.23 4.95 13.08
N LYS A 256 25.56 5.22 11.83
CA LYS A 256 26.10 6.54 11.38
C LYS A 256 25.15 7.68 11.73
N HIS A 257 23.84 7.47 11.54
CA HIS A 257 22.82 8.50 11.80
C HIS A 257 22.31 8.49 13.26
N GLY A 258 22.75 7.56 14.11
CA GLY A 258 22.29 7.43 15.49
C GLY A 258 20.80 7.12 15.62
N CYS A 259 20.24 6.35 14.66
CA CYS A 259 18.82 6.06 14.59
C CYS A 259 18.54 4.56 14.37
N LYS A 260 17.28 4.16 14.29
CA LYS A 260 16.90 2.76 14.05
C LYS A 260 16.97 2.39 12.59
N MET A 261 17.24 1.12 12.28
CA MET A 261 17.22 0.57 10.92
C MET A 261 15.90 0.84 10.19
N SER A 262 14.76 0.69 10.89
CA SER A 262 13.44 1.01 10.34
C SER A 262 13.30 2.46 9.89
N GLN A 263 13.96 3.39 10.58
CA GLN A 263 13.95 4.81 10.24
C GLN A 263 14.77 5.09 8.98
N ILE A 264 15.91 4.42 8.80
CA ILE A 264 16.68 4.49 7.55
C ILE A 264 15.86 3.95 6.37
N ALA A 265 15.21 2.80 6.54
CA ALA A 265 14.39 2.22 5.47
C ALA A 265 13.23 3.13 5.07
N LEU A 266 12.59 3.83 6.02
CA LEU A 266 11.54 4.80 5.73
C LEU A 266 12.07 6.09 5.12
N ALA A 267 13.17 6.63 5.64
CA ALA A 267 13.83 7.81 5.10
C ALA A 267 14.26 7.60 3.63
N TRP A 268 14.71 6.39 3.28
CA TRP A 268 15.02 6.03 1.90
C TRP A 268 13.81 6.14 0.98
N HIS A 269 12.60 5.75 1.42
CA HIS A 269 11.40 5.91 0.60
C HIS A 269 11.15 7.37 0.23
N TRP A 270 11.28 8.29 1.18
CA TRP A 270 11.09 9.71 0.88
C TRP A 270 12.22 10.28 0.01
N ALA A 271 13.46 9.82 0.17
CA ALA A 271 14.56 10.15 -0.74
C ALA A 271 14.29 9.68 -2.18
N LYS A 272 13.50 8.60 -2.37
CA LYS A 272 13.05 8.10 -3.69
C LYS A 272 11.78 8.79 -4.21
N GLY A 273 11.21 9.73 -3.46
CA GLY A 273 10.02 10.49 -3.86
C GLY A 273 8.70 9.78 -3.59
N VAL A 274 8.68 8.80 -2.67
CA VAL A 274 7.46 8.15 -2.19
C VAL A 274 6.63 9.17 -1.40
N ALA A 275 5.32 9.22 -1.66
CA ALA A 275 4.43 10.16 -1.00
C ALA A 275 4.09 9.70 0.43
N SER A 276 3.72 8.43 0.60
CA SER A 276 3.28 7.89 1.90
C SER A 276 3.44 6.36 1.94
N PRO A 277 4.54 5.82 2.51
CA PRO A 277 4.68 4.38 2.69
C PRO A 277 3.62 3.85 3.66
N ILE A 278 3.08 2.67 3.37
CA ILE A 278 2.04 2.00 4.18
C ILE A 278 2.70 1.15 5.24
N ILE A 279 2.53 1.54 6.50
CA ILE A 279 3.12 0.88 7.65
C ILE A 279 2.06 0.06 8.39
N GLY A 280 2.22 -1.26 8.40
CA GLY A 280 1.47 -2.15 9.27
C GLY A 280 2.15 -2.27 10.63
N ALA A 281 1.41 -1.99 11.70
CA ALA A 281 1.90 -2.11 13.06
C ALA A 281 0.95 -2.89 13.96
N THR A 282 1.51 -3.69 14.86
CA THR A 282 0.78 -4.42 15.91
C THR A 282 1.02 -3.83 17.30
N LYS A 283 1.82 -2.76 17.39
CA LYS A 283 2.11 -2.03 18.63
C LYS A 283 2.15 -0.53 18.33
N PRO A 284 1.55 0.33 19.18
CA PRO A 284 1.56 1.79 19.02
C PRO A 284 2.97 2.36 18.80
N GLN A 285 3.98 1.88 19.55
CA GLN A 285 5.36 2.38 19.52
C GLN A 285 6.04 2.29 18.14
N TYR A 286 5.56 1.43 17.25
CA TYR A 286 6.10 1.36 15.90
C TYR A 286 5.75 2.60 15.06
N PHE A 287 4.65 3.29 15.39
CA PHE A 287 4.32 4.57 14.77
C PHE A 287 5.13 5.73 15.33
N ASP A 288 5.56 5.68 16.62
CA ASP A 288 6.51 6.66 17.16
C ASP A 288 7.83 6.58 16.40
N ASP A 289 8.35 5.36 16.21
CA ASP A 289 9.58 5.12 15.45
C ASP A 289 9.46 5.59 13.99
N ALA A 290 8.31 5.33 13.38
CA ALA A 290 8.05 5.74 12.00
C ALA A 290 7.91 7.27 11.87
N ALA A 291 7.28 7.93 12.82
CA ALA A 291 7.16 9.39 12.84
C ALA A 291 8.53 10.06 12.99
N CYS A 292 9.41 9.54 13.85
CA CYS A 292 10.78 10.01 14.00
C CYS A 292 11.63 9.81 12.72
N ALA A 293 11.24 8.89 11.83
CA ALA A 293 11.96 8.70 10.56
C ALA A 293 11.84 9.91 9.61
N LEU A 294 10.84 10.77 9.78
CA LEU A 294 10.69 12.02 9.02
C LEU A 294 11.83 13.01 9.26
N ASP A 295 12.47 12.95 10.44
CA ASP A 295 13.60 13.80 10.81
C ASP A 295 14.94 13.26 10.30
N VAL A 296 14.96 12.05 9.69
CA VAL A 296 16.16 11.42 9.15
C VAL A 296 16.35 11.81 7.69
N HIS A 297 17.39 12.58 7.41
CA HIS A 297 17.72 13.01 6.06
C HIS A 297 18.93 12.25 5.53
N LEU A 298 18.71 11.43 4.49
CA LEU A 298 19.78 10.68 3.82
C LEU A 298 20.43 11.56 2.76
N GLU A 299 21.76 11.61 2.76
CA GLU A 299 22.54 12.23 1.69
C GLU A 299 22.58 11.29 0.47
N GLU A 300 22.85 11.82 -0.73
CA GLU A 300 22.98 11.03 -1.96
C GLU A 300 23.95 9.85 -1.81
N LYS A 301 25.06 10.04 -1.09
CA LYS A 301 26.03 8.98 -0.81
C LYS A 301 25.47 7.85 0.07
N ASP A 302 24.55 8.16 1.00
CA ASP A 302 23.90 7.16 1.83
C ASP A 302 22.91 6.34 1.00
N VAL A 303 22.13 7.00 0.15
CA VAL A 303 21.21 6.34 -0.79
C VAL A 303 22.01 5.43 -1.75
N ALA A 304 23.07 5.93 -2.36
CA ALA A 304 23.91 5.15 -3.25
C ALA A 304 24.52 3.93 -2.54
N TYR A 305 25.01 4.10 -1.31
CA TYR A 305 25.56 3.02 -0.51
C TYR A 305 24.52 1.94 -0.17
N LEU A 306 23.30 2.33 0.17
CA LEU A 306 22.20 1.39 0.45
C LEU A 306 21.78 0.60 -0.80
N GLU A 307 21.87 1.21 -1.99
CA GLU A 307 21.37 0.66 -3.25
C GLU A 307 22.38 -0.17 -4.04
N GLU A 308 23.68 0.05 -3.85
CA GLU A 308 24.77 -0.51 -4.68
C GLU A 308 24.75 -2.04 -4.78
N LEU A 309 24.33 -2.74 -3.73
CA LEU A 309 24.33 -4.21 -3.68
C LEU A 309 23.03 -4.84 -4.23
N TYR A 310 22.09 -4.04 -4.69
CA TYR A 310 20.84 -4.57 -5.21
C TYR A 310 21.08 -5.38 -6.50
N VAL A 311 20.51 -6.56 -6.53
CA VAL A 311 20.44 -7.39 -7.73
C VAL A 311 18.98 -7.63 -8.11
N PRO A 312 18.65 -7.74 -9.40
CA PRO A 312 17.28 -7.99 -9.83
C PRO A 312 16.69 -9.25 -9.18
N HIS A 313 15.44 -9.11 -8.74
CA HIS A 313 14.69 -10.17 -8.09
C HIS A 313 13.68 -10.82 -9.04
N PRO A 314 13.32 -12.08 -8.83
CA PRO A 314 12.13 -12.66 -9.44
C PRO A 314 10.91 -11.84 -9.05
N ILE A 315 9.94 -11.71 -9.97
CA ILE A 315 8.65 -11.09 -9.65
C ILE A 315 7.94 -11.94 -8.60
N VAL A 316 7.59 -11.34 -7.48
CA VAL A 316 6.97 -12.03 -6.33
C VAL A 316 5.74 -11.28 -5.82
N GLY A 317 4.88 -11.98 -5.10
CA GLY A 317 3.69 -11.40 -4.46
C GLY A 317 2.49 -11.38 -5.39
N ALA A 318 1.82 -10.23 -5.48
CA ALA A 318 0.54 -10.11 -6.16
C ALA A 318 0.64 -10.10 -7.70
N ILE A 319 1.85 -9.95 -8.25
CA ILE A 319 2.16 -9.93 -9.68
C ILE A 319 3.11 -11.10 -9.96
N ASP A 320 2.63 -12.32 -9.88
CA ASP A 320 3.51 -13.48 -10.04
C ASP A 320 3.50 -14.08 -11.45
N LYS A 321 2.49 -13.79 -12.27
CA LYS A 321 2.35 -14.35 -13.63
C LYS A 321 1.62 -13.43 -14.58
N ASN A 322 2.19 -13.24 -15.77
CA ASN A 322 1.41 -12.85 -16.94
C ASN A 322 0.67 -14.10 -17.48
N PRO A 323 -0.53 -13.95 -18.04
CA PRO A 323 -1.18 -15.03 -18.78
C PRO A 323 -0.27 -15.52 -19.91
N GLU A 324 -0.22 -16.82 -20.16
CA GLU A 324 0.56 -17.41 -21.26
C GLU A 324 0.14 -16.85 -22.64
N GLN A 325 -1.11 -16.43 -22.77
CA GLN A 325 -1.70 -15.88 -23.98
C GLN A 325 -1.49 -14.36 -24.12
N GLY A 326 -0.73 -13.74 -23.25
CA GLY A 326 -0.56 -12.29 -23.22
C GLY A 326 -1.74 -11.56 -22.59
N VAL A 327 -1.69 -10.23 -22.64
CA VAL A 327 -2.77 -9.37 -22.15
C VAL A 327 -3.83 -9.27 -23.22
N LEU A 328 -5.09 -9.49 -22.83
CA LEU A 328 -6.23 -9.13 -23.69
C LEU A 328 -6.19 -7.63 -23.92
N LEU A 329 -5.85 -7.24 -25.12
CA LEU A 329 -6.07 -5.88 -25.58
C LEU A 329 -7.57 -5.63 -25.72
N LEU A 330 -7.97 -4.39 -25.57
CA LEU A 330 -9.37 -3.96 -25.50
C LEU A 330 -10.26 -4.51 -26.64
N ASP A 331 -9.68 -4.71 -27.83
CA ASP A 331 -10.42 -5.13 -29.03
C ASP A 331 -10.49 -6.64 -29.27
N GLU A 332 -9.82 -7.46 -28.47
CA GLU A 332 -9.78 -8.91 -28.69
C GLU A 332 -11.01 -9.68 -28.21
N LYS A 333 -11.96 -9.01 -27.57
CA LYS A 333 -13.24 -9.58 -27.12
C LYS A 333 -14.43 -9.25 -28.03
N LYS A 334 -14.21 -8.76 -29.24
CA LYS A 334 -15.29 -8.55 -30.21
C LYS A 334 -15.58 -9.79 -31.03
#